data_aa277a88b9f55dd49f2481bd7a81907a
#
_entry.id   aa277a88b9f55dd49f2481bd7a81907a
#
_cell.length_a   1.000
_cell.length_b   1.000
_cell.length_c   1.000
_cell.angle_alpha   90.00
_cell.angle_beta   90.00
_cell.angle_gamma   90.00
#
_symmetry.space_group_name_H-M   'P 1'
#
loop_
_entity.id
_entity.type
_entity.pdbx_description
1 polymer ?
#
loop_
_entity_poly.entity_id
_entity_poly.type
_entity_poly.pdbx_seq_one_letter_code
_entity_poly.pdbx_strand_id
1 'polypeptide(L)'
;MKAVTQEPPTGRPARPSLLAEVTRFVGALWRPGDVREVRIPKHDQWGHTASGYFDSPDTLAQAALEYDGKANIYLTLNPTDPALLARSVNRIKPRAENTTSDADILVRRFLFIDIDSVRCSGISATEQELAAAEDLMERLTHELADQGWPDPLTCLSGNGYYVLYPIDLANTPEAANLVGRVLAALAQRYDTAGATIDTTVANASRIIGLVGTMKMKGDATADRPHRRSRLLCVPDTFDPVSEALLEKLAGDRPPQSRPTSRSRSGRVRPLTDLLTDAGIDYREQPPDGSGITWY
;
A
#
# COMPACT_ATOMS: atom_id res chain seq x y z
N MET A 1 -40.47 47.95 16.45
CA MET A 1 -39.67 47.20 15.47
C MET A 1 -38.59 46.43 16.25
N LYS A 2 -38.71 45.11 16.37
CA LYS A 2 -37.70 44.25 16.99
C LYS A 2 -36.80 43.74 15.89
N ALA A 3 -35.50 44.00 16.00
CA ALA A 3 -34.49 43.47 15.08
C ALA A 3 -34.37 41.98 15.31
N VAL A 4 -34.59 41.21 14.26
CA VAL A 4 -34.32 39.76 14.19
C VAL A 4 -32.84 39.62 13.85
N THR A 5 -32.05 39.28 14.84
CA THR A 5 -30.64 38.85 14.65
C THR A 5 -30.67 37.43 14.09
N GLN A 6 -30.35 37.28 12.81
CA GLN A 6 -30.06 35.95 12.24
C GLN A 6 -28.68 35.54 12.69
N GLU A 7 -28.60 34.46 13.46
CA GLU A 7 -27.32 33.74 13.70
C GLU A 7 -26.84 33.10 12.40
N PRO A 8 -25.51 33.15 12.10
CA PRO A 8 -24.97 32.44 10.93
C PRO A 8 -25.04 30.94 11.14
N PRO A 9 -25.27 30.13 10.09
CA PRO A 9 -25.36 28.67 10.22
C PRO A 9 -23.99 28.08 10.58
N THR A 10 -23.81 27.70 11.83
CA THR A 10 -22.68 26.91 12.32
C THR A 10 -22.86 25.42 11.95
N GLY A 11 -22.90 25.11 10.68
CA GLY A 11 -22.96 23.76 10.18
C GLY A 11 -21.59 23.29 9.71
N ARG A 12 -20.81 22.65 10.58
CA ARG A 12 -19.69 21.83 10.13
C ARG A 12 -20.27 20.78 9.18
N PRO A 13 -19.77 20.64 7.93
CA PRO A 13 -20.34 19.66 6.99
C PRO A 13 -20.39 18.30 7.65
N ALA A 14 -21.55 17.63 7.58
CA ALA A 14 -21.73 16.30 8.13
C ALA A 14 -20.68 15.35 7.52
N ARG A 15 -19.99 14.56 8.36
CA ARG A 15 -19.02 13.58 7.87
C ARG A 15 -19.74 12.62 6.93
N PRO A 16 -19.18 12.34 5.74
CA PRO A 16 -19.76 11.35 4.84
C PRO A 16 -19.88 9.99 5.56
N SER A 17 -20.88 9.19 5.19
CA SER A 17 -20.98 7.83 5.69
C SER A 17 -19.75 7.02 5.28
N LEU A 18 -19.39 5.97 6.04
CA LEU A 18 -18.24 5.11 5.71
C LEU A 18 -18.35 4.55 4.30
N LEU A 19 -19.54 4.13 3.91
CA LEU A 19 -19.79 3.65 2.56
C LEU A 19 -19.49 4.73 1.52
N ALA A 20 -19.97 5.96 1.73
CA ALA A 20 -19.71 7.06 0.82
C ALA A 20 -18.22 7.40 0.70
N GLU A 21 -17.45 7.34 1.80
CA GLU A 21 -16.01 7.58 1.77
C GLU A 21 -15.27 6.49 1.00
N VAL A 22 -15.57 5.22 1.27
CA VAL A 22 -14.96 4.08 0.55
C VAL A 22 -15.34 4.13 -0.93
N THR A 23 -16.61 4.32 -1.27
CA THR A 23 -17.06 4.42 -2.66
C THR A 23 -16.39 5.59 -3.39
N ARG A 24 -16.25 6.76 -2.74
CA ARG A 24 -15.54 7.91 -3.32
C ARG A 24 -14.09 7.61 -3.61
N PHE A 25 -13.38 6.97 -2.67
CA PHE A 25 -11.98 6.57 -2.89
C PHE A 25 -11.86 5.55 -4.03
N VAL A 26 -12.64 4.48 -3.98
CA VAL A 26 -12.60 3.43 -5.01
C VAL A 26 -12.98 4.00 -6.37
N GLY A 27 -14.04 4.84 -6.43
CA GLY A 27 -14.50 5.50 -7.65
C GLY A 27 -13.43 6.41 -8.28
N ALA A 28 -12.63 7.10 -7.47
CA ALA A 28 -11.52 7.93 -7.95
C ALA A 28 -10.42 7.11 -8.66
N LEU A 29 -10.28 5.83 -8.32
CA LEU A 29 -9.31 4.92 -8.97
C LEU A 29 -9.90 4.17 -10.16
N TRP A 30 -11.22 4.27 -10.41
CA TRP A 30 -11.96 3.40 -11.30
C TRP A 30 -12.13 3.98 -12.69
N ARG A 31 -12.00 3.14 -13.70
CA ARG A 31 -12.43 3.44 -15.08
C ARG A 31 -13.43 2.37 -15.56
N PRO A 32 -14.32 2.69 -16.51
CA PRO A 32 -15.24 1.71 -17.07
C PRO A 32 -14.50 0.46 -17.57
N GLY A 33 -15.00 -0.71 -17.21
CA GLY A 33 -14.39 -2.00 -17.56
C GLY A 33 -13.29 -2.50 -16.61
N ASP A 34 -12.92 -1.72 -15.58
CA ASP A 34 -11.96 -2.20 -14.59
C ASP A 34 -12.53 -3.36 -13.75
N VAL A 35 -11.65 -4.29 -13.45
CA VAL A 35 -11.84 -5.29 -12.38
C VAL A 35 -10.73 -5.09 -11.35
N ARG A 36 -11.11 -5.11 -10.06
CA ARG A 36 -10.16 -4.96 -8.96
C ARG A 36 -10.36 -6.03 -7.91
N GLU A 37 -9.26 -6.43 -7.27
CA GLU A 37 -9.28 -7.38 -6.16
C GLU A 37 -9.34 -6.66 -4.82
N VAL A 38 -10.29 -7.05 -3.96
CA VAL A 38 -10.21 -6.82 -2.52
C VAL A 38 -9.47 -8.00 -1.90
N ARG A 39 -8.47 -7.72 -1.08
CA ARG A 39 -7.66 -8.72 -0.40
C ARG A 39 -7.61 -8.44 1.10
N ILE A 40 -7.87 -9.47 1.90
CA ILE A 40 -7.87 -9.42 3.35
C ILE A 40 -6.93 -10.52 3.86
N PRO A 41 -5.62 -10.22 3.99
CA PRO A 41 -4.64 -11.19 4.48
C PRO A 41 -4.90 -11.53 5.95
N LYS A 42 -4.67 -12.78 6.32
CA LYS A 42 -4.78 -13.25 7.72
C LYS A 42 -6.12 -12.88 8.36
N HIS A 43 -7.23 -13.06 7.61
CA HIS A 43 -8.55 -12.64 8.06
C HIS A 43 -9.12 -13.52 9.18
N ASP A 44 -8.58 -14.71 9.39
CA ASP A 44 -9.01 -15.66 10.40
C ASP A 44 -7.82 -16.14 11.27
N GLN A 45 -8.15 -16.90 12.32
CA GLN A 45 -7.16 -17.43 13.28
C GLN A 45 -6.14 -18.40 12.68
N TRP A 46 -6.39 -18.95 11.49
CA TRP A 46 -5.47 -19.84 10.78
C TRP A 46 -4.60 -19.09 9.76
N GLY A 47 -4.78 -17.79 9.63
CA GLY A 47 -3.99 -16.96 8.73
C GLY A 47 -4.38 -17.04 7.25
N HIS A 48 -5.58 -17.52 6.93
CA HIS A 48 -6.06 -17.57 5.55
C HIS A 48 -6.24 -16.15 4.97
N THR A 49 -6.09 -16.04 3.67
CA THR A 49 -6.42 -14.82 2.93
C THR A 49 -7.83 -14.93 2.38
N ALA A 50 -8.67 -13.92 2.67
CA ALA A 50 -9.91 -13.73 1.94
C ALA A 50 -9.67 -12.80 0.73
N SER A 51 -10.30 -13.09 -0.41
CA SER A 51 -10.17 -12.29 -1.61
C SER A 51 -11.42 -12.36 -2.48
N GLY A 52 -11.69 -11.28 -3.21
CA GLY A 52 -12.79 -11.20 -4.17
C GLY A 52 -12.50 -10.20 -5.27
N TYR A 53 -13.10 -10.42 -6.43
CA TYR A 53 -12.95 -9.59 -7.62
C TYR A 53 -14.25 -8.86 -7.92
N PHE A 54 -14.14 -7.59 -8.26
CA PHE A 54 -15.27 -6.69 -8.41
C PHE A 54 -15.16 -5.90 -9.70
N ASP A 55 -16.29 -5.69 -10.37
CA ASP A 55 -16.45 -4.85 -11.56
C ASP A 55 -17.25 -3.57 -11.29
N SER A 56 -17.57 -3.31 -10.01
CA SER A 56 -18.33 -2.12 -9.56
C SER A 56 -17.75 -1.58 -8.25
N PRO A 57 -17.48 -0.25 -8.16
CA PRO A 57 -17.06 0.40 -6.92
C PRO A 57 -18.03 0.21 -5.76
N ASP A 58 -19.33 0.26 -6.03
CA ASP A 58 -20.37 0.17 -4.99
C ASP A 58 -20.46 -1.22 -4.38
N THR A 59 -20.46 -2.26 -5.22
CA THR A 59 -20.48 -3.65 -4.74
C THR A 59 -19.19 -4.00 -3.98
N LEU A 60 -18.05 -3.48 -4.45
CA LEU A 60 -16.78 -3.60 -3.77
C LEU A 60 -16.82 -2.97 -2.37
N ALA A 61 -17.27 -1.71 -2.28
CA ALA A 61 -17.33 -0.98 -1.01
C ALA A 61 -18.26 -1.66 0.00
N GLN A 62 -19.42 -2.13 -0.44
CA GLN A 62 -20.38 -2.86 0.41
C GLN A 62 -19.77 -4.15 0.96
N ALA A 63 -19.20 -5.00 0.10
CA ALA A 63 -18.62 -6.27 0.50
C ALA A 63 -17.38 -6.08 1.42
N ALA A 64 -16.56 -5.07 1.15
CA ALA A 64 -15.37 -4.78 1.94
C ALA A 64 -15.72 -4.31 3.36
N LEU A 65 -16.75 -3.49 3.52
CA LEU A 65 -17.16 -2.94 4.82
C LEU A 65 -17.67 -3.99 5.80
N GLU A 66 -18.06 -5.18 5.34
CA GLU A 66 -18.40 -6.31 6.22
C GLU A 66 -17.21 -6.76 7.09
N TYR A 67 -15.98 -6.47 6.66
CA TYR A 67 -14.73 -6.79 7.35
C TYR A 67 -14.13 -5.59 8.10
N ASP A 68 -14.72 -4.40 8.02
CA ASP A 68 -14.19 -3.21 8.69
C ASP A 68 -14.17 -3.37 10.21
N GLY A 69 -13.05 -3.03 10.82
CA GLY A 69 -12.81 -3.24 12.25
C GLY A 69 -12.56 -4.70 12.68
N LYS A 70 -12.61 -5.65 11.75
CA LYS A 70 -12.32 -7.07 11.99
C LYS A 70 -10.96 -7.48 11.42
N ALA A 71 -10.58 -6.90 10.30
CA ALA A 71 -9.31 -7.16 9.62
C ALA A 71 -8.84 -5.94 8.82
N ASN A 72 -7.55 -5.89 8.48
CA ASN A 72 -7.05 -4.89 7.54
C ASN A 72 -7.46 -5.27 6.12
N ILE A 73 -8.08 -4.34 5.41
CA ILE A 73 -8.63 -4.52 4.08
C ILE A 73 -7.73 -3.81 3.07
N TYR A 74 -7.46 -4.46 1.96
CA TYR A 74 -6.63 -3.95 0.88
C TYR A 74 -7.34 -4.04 -0.46
N LEU A 75 -6.91 -3.21 -1.40
CA LEU A 75 -7.38 -3.14 -2.78
C LEU A 75 -6.18 -3.21 -3.73
N THR A 76 -6.29 -3.90 -4.87
CA THR A 76 -5.28 -3.79 -5.93
C THR A 76 -5.26 -2.36 -6.47
N LEU A 77 -4.07 -1.74 -6.49
CA LEU A 77 -3.89 -0.37 -6.96
C LEU A 77 -4.22 -0.22 -8.44
N ASN A 78 -3.71 -1.15 -9.25
CA ASN A 78 -3.97 -1.21 -10.67
C ASN A 78 -5.12 -2.16 -10.98
N PRO A 79 -5.84 -1.96 -12.10
CA PRO A 79 -6.87 -2.91 -12.54
C PRO A 79 -6.23 -4.24 -12.92
N THR A 80 -6.92 -5.31 -12.60
CA THR A 80 -6.52 -6.66 -12.95
C THR A 80 -7.05 -7.05 -14.33
N ASP A 81 -6.54 -8.15 -14.90
CA ASP A 81 -7.18 -8.78 -16.05
C ASP A 81 -8.66 -9.02 -15.74
N PRO A 82 -9.59 -8.52 -16.57
CA PRO A 82 -11.03 -8.69 -16.37
C PRO A 82 -11.47 -10.15 -16.26
N ALA A 83 -10.76 -11.09 -16.87
CA ALA A 83 -11.05 -12.52 -16.76
C ALA A 83 -10.98 -13.02 -15.30
N LEU A 84 -10.21 -12.36 -14.43
CA LEU A 84 -10.10 -12.72 -13.02
C LEU A 84 -11.39 -12.52 -12.22
N LEU A 85 -12.35 -11.73 -12.74
CA LEU A 85 -13.66 -11.61 -12.14
C LEU A 85 -14.30 -12.99 -11.92
N ALA A 86 -14.08 -13.95 -12.83
CA ALA A 86 -14.59 -15.31 -12.74
C ALA A 86 -14.07 -16.11 -11.52
N ARG A 87 -12.95 -15.70 -10.89
CA ARG A 87 -12.46 -16.35 -9.66
C ARG A 87 -13.42 -16.16 -8.48
N SER A 88 -14.07 -14.98 -8.40
CA SER A 88 -15.06 -14.65 -7.36
C SER A 88 -15.85 -13.39 -7.74
N VAL A 89 -16.92 -13.55 -8.53
CA VAL A 89 -17.72 -12.43 -9.05
C VAL A 89 -18.39 -11.65 -7.91
N ASN A 90 -18.01 -10.40 -7.73
CA ASN A 90 -18.62 -9.43 -6.81
C ASN A 90 -18.89 -9.95 -5.39
N ARG A 91 -18.00 -10.80 -4.89
CA ARG A 91 -18.06 -11.32 -3.51
C ARG A 91 -16.68 -11.67 -3.00
N ILE A 92 -16.51 -11.68 -1.68
CA ILE A 92 -15.28 -12.08 -1.01
C ILE A 92 -15.39 -13.57 -0.62
N LYS A 93 -14.41 -14.37 -1.07
CA LYS A 93 -14.21 -15.76 -0.63
C LYS A 93 -13.30 -15.78 0.60
N PRO A 94 -13.66 -16.47 1.69
CA PRO A 94 -12.87 -16.46 2.93
C PRO A 94 -11.55 -17.24 2.82
N ARG A 95 -11.38 -18.10 1.83
CA ARG A 95 -10.15 -18.87 1.60
C ARG A 95 -9.81 -18.81 0.13
N ALA A 96 -9.05 -17.77 -0.25
CA ALA A 96 -8.58 -17.61 -1.61
C ALA A 96 -7.33 -18.47 -1.83
N GLU A 97 -7.39 -19.36 -2.80
CA GLU A 97 -6.24 -20.17 -3.23
C GLU A 97 -5.25 -19.35 -4.04
N ASN A 98 -5.76 -18.41 -4.83
CA ASN A 98 -4.97 -17.55 -5.70
C ASN A 98 -5.40 -16.09 -5.53
N THR A 99 -4.42 -15.20 -5.54
CA THR A 99 -4.61 -13.75 -5.57
C THR A 99 -3.93 -13.18 -6.82
N THR A 100 -4.19 -11.91 -7.12
CA THR A 100 -3.59 -11.21 -8.27
C THR A 100 -2.06 -11.19 -8.16
N SER A 101 -1.39 -11.56 -9.23
CA SER A 101 0.05 -11.46 -9.45
C SER A 101 0.40 -10.30 -10.38
N ASP A 102 1.70 -9.98 -10.52
CA ASP A 102 2.15 -8.92 -11.44
C ASP A 102 1.78 -9.22 -12.90
N ALA A 103 1.75 -10.49 -13.30
CA ALA A 103 1.36 -10.90 -14.65
C ALA A 103 -0.14 -10.70 -14.95
N ASP A 104 -0.97 -10.61 -13.91
CA ASP A 104 -2.41 -10.38 -14.02
C ASP A 104 -2.76 -8.88 -14.19
N ILE A 105 -1.79 -7.99 -14.18
CA ILE A 105 -1.98 -6.54 -14.35
C ILE A 105 -1.63 -6.15 -15.79
N LEU A 106 -2.55 -5.44 -16.45
CA LEU A 106 -2.36 -5.03 -17.84
C LEU A 106 -1.73 -3.63 -17.97
N VAL A 107 -2.02 -2.74 -17.02
CA VAL A 107 -1.60 -1.34 -17.07
C VAL A 107 -1.29 -0.83 -15.66
N ARG A 108 -0.27 0.04 -15.55
CA ARG A 108 0.08 0.75 -14.32
C ARG A 108 -0.54 2.13 -14.40
N ARG A 109 -1.58 2.38 -13.59
CA ARG A 109 -2.32 3.64 -13.63
C ARG A 109 -1.90 4.66 -12.60
N PHE A 110 -1.18 4.22 -11.59
CA PHE A 110 -0.75 5.11 -10.51
C PHE A 110 0.70 4.85 -10.13
N LEU A 111 1.46 5.92 -9.98
CA LEU A 111 2.65 5.95 -9.16
C LEU A 111 2.20 6.04 -7.71
N PHE A 112 2.51 5.02 -6.94
CA PHE A 112 2.15 4.95 -5.52
C PHE A 112 3.36 5.30 -4.66
N ILE A 113 3.22 6.36 -3.89
CA ILE A 113 4.20 6.79 -2.90
C ILE A 113 3.60 6.50 -1.52
N ASP A 114 4.14 5.50 -0.85
CA ASP A 114 3.76 5.10 0.51
C ASP A 114 4.72 5.74 1.50
N ILE A 115 4.22 6.69 2.26
CA ILE A 115 4.99 7.46 3.26
C ILE A 115 4.69 6.88 4.62
N ASP A 116 5.65 6.21 5.20
CA ASP A 116 5.58 5.64 6.54
C ASP A 116 6.32 6.50 7.56
N SER A 117 5.74 6.66 8.75
CA SER A 117 6.49 7.19 9.89
C SER A 117 7.52 6.18 10.40
N VAL A 118 8.69 6.66 10.80
CA VAL A 118 9.74 5.81 11.37
C VAL A 118 9.35 5.39 12.78
N ARG A 119 9.13 4.10 12.97
CA ARG A 119 8.70 3.50 14.24
C ARG A 119 9.05 2.01 14.31
N CYS A 120 8.91 1.41 15.47
CA CYS A 120 9.02 -0.03 15.61
C CYS A 120 7.99 -0.76 14.72
N SER A 121 8.40 -1.89 14.15
CA SER A 121 7.51 -2.72 13.34
C SER A 121 6.36 -3.30 14.15
N GLY A 122 5.20 -3.48 13.54
CA GLY A 122 4.06 -4.18 14.14
C GLY A 122 3.18 -3.35 15.08
N ILE A 123 3.41 -2.04 15.24
CA ILE A 123 2.62 -1.15 16.09
C ILE A 123 2.06 0.04 15.31
N SER A 124 0.97 0.62 15.82
CA SER A 124 0.39 1.84 15.26
C SER A 124 1.28 3.07 15.55
N ALA A 125 1.18 4.10 14.70
CA ALA A 125 1.90 5.36 14.87
C ALA A 125 1.34 6.19 16.04
N THR A 126 2.19 6.95 16.72
CA THR A 126 1.78 8.06 17.60
C THR A 126 1.34 9.26 16.75
N GLU A 127 0.75 10.28 17.37
CA GLU A 127 0.42 11.54 16.67
C GLU A 127 1.68 12.26 16.18
N GLN A 128 2.76 12.24 16.98
CA GLN A 128 4.02 12.88 16.59
C GLN A 128 4.70 12.17 15.41
N GLU A 129 4.71 10.83 15.40
CA GLU A 129 5.23 10.05 14.29
C GLU A 129 4.39 10.27 13.02
N LEU A 130 3.08 10.42 13.17
CA LEU A 130 2.18 10.71 12.06
C LEU A 130 2.40 12.10 11.48
N ALA A 131 2.59 13.12 12.35
CA ALA A 131 2.90 14.49 11.92
C ALA A 131 4.20 14.56 11.08
N ALA A 132 5.24 13.80 11.46
CA ALA A 132 6.46 13.75 10.66
C ALA A 132 6.24 13.18 9.24
N ALA A 133 5.32 12.21 9.09
CA ALA A 133 4.94 11.70 7.78
C ALA A 133 4.09 12.71 6.98
N GLU A 134 3.26 13.51 7.66
CA GLU A 134 2.49 14.59 7.06
C GLU A 134 3.38 15.69 6.50
N ASP A 135 4.34 16.16 7.30
CA ASP A 135 5.33 17.17 6.88
C ASP A 135 6.12 16.71 5.63
N LEU A 136 6.47 15.41 5.56
CA LEU A 136 7.13 14.85 4.38
C LEU A 136 6.21 14.86 3.17
N MET A 137 4.95 14.42 3.33
CA MET A 137 3.94 14.42 2.27
C MET A 137 3.72 15.82 1.70
N GLU A 138 3.49 16.82 2.57
CA GLU A 138 3.25 18.21 2.16
C GLU A 138 4.44 18.80 1.41
N ARG A 139 5.65 18.63 1.93
CA ARG A 139 6.87 19.08 1.26
C ARG A 139 7.06 18.42 -0.10
N LEU A 140 6.88 17.09 -0.19
CA LEU A 140 7.02 16.34 -1.43
C LEU A 140 6.01 16.80 -2.49
N THR A 141 4.74 16.90 -2.13
CA THR A 141 3.69 17.30 -3.07
C THR A 141 3.87 18.73 -3.55
N HIS A 142 4.24 19.64 -2.66
CA HIS A 142 4.52 21.03 -3.00
C HIS A 142 5.70 21.16 -3.99
N GLU A 143 6.83 20.54 -3.68
CA GLU A 143 8.00 20.63 -4.55
C GLU A 143 7.83 19.92 -5.90
N LEU A 144 7.00 18.86 -5.97
CA LEU A 144 6.67 18.22 -7.25
C LEU A 144 5.72 19.11 -8.08
N ALA A 145 4.76 19.79 -7.44
CA ALA A 145 3.90 20.78 -8.12
C ALA A 145 4.73 21.91 -8.76
N ASP A 146 5.73 22.44 -8.05
CA ASP A 146 6.67 23.46 -8.57
C ASP A 146 7.48 22.93 -9.79
N GLN A 147 7.62 21.63 -9.94
CA GLN A 147 8.26 20.97 -11.08
C GLN A 147 7.30 20.63 -12.22
N GLY A 148 6.02 21.04 -12.11
CA GLY A 148 4.99 20.84 -13.13
C GLY A 148 4.28 19.49 -13.03
N TRP A 149 4.35 18.80 -11.90
CA TRP A 149 3.54 17.61 -11.66
C TRP A 149 2.08 18.01 -11.39
N PRO A 150 1.09 17.22 -11.84
CA PRO A 150 -0.31 17.47 -11.53
C PRO A 150 -0.60 17.26 -10.04
N ASP A 151 -1.79 17.69 -9.59
CA ASP A 151 -2.23 17.41 -8.23
C ASP A 151 -2.44 15.92 -8.01
N PRO A 152 -1.94 15.35 -6.88
CA PRO A 152 -2.12 13.95 -6.56
C PRO A 152 -3.42 13.69 -5.80
N LEU A 153 -3.88 12.44 -5.82
CA LEU A 153 -4.80 11.95 -4.80
C LEU A 153 -4.00 11.66 -3.53
N THR A 154 -4.43 12.22 -2.39
CA THR A 154 -3.76 12.03 -1.10
C THR A 154 -4.68 11.41 -0.07
N CYS A 155 -4.13 10.55 0.78
CA CYS A 155 -4.86 9.85 1.83
C CYS A 155 -4.04 9.72 3.11
N LEU A 156 -4.71 9.80 4.25
CA LEU A 156 -4.20 9.26 5.51
C LEU A 156 -4.36 7.73 5.49
N SER A 157 -3.26 6.99 5.54
CA SER A 157 -3.29 5.52 5.54
C SER A 157 -3.69 4.91 6.87
N GLY A 158 -3.69 5.70 7.94
CA GLY A 158 -3.87 5.32 9.34
C GLY A 158 -2.57 5.34 10.15
N ASN A 159 -1.42 5.11 9.52
CA ASN A 159 -0.11 5.13 10.17
C ASN A 159 0.96 5.92 9.38
N GLY A 160 0.56 6.59 8.32
CA GLY A 160 1.34 7.39 7.40
C GLY A 160 0.43 7.91 6.31
N TYR A 161 0.95 8.22 5.13
CA TYR A 161 0.20 8.85 4.06
C TYR A 161 0.43 8.14 2.73
N TYR A 162 -0.60 8.14 1.89
CA TYR A 162 -0.54 7.71 0.50
C TYR A 162 -0.60 8.93 -0.41
N VAL A 163 0.31 8.98 -1.37
CA VAL A 163 0.28 9.94 -2.47
C VAL A 163 0.22 9.16 -3.78
N LEU A 164 -0.81 9.39 -4.57
CA LEU A 164 -1.10 8.66 -5.80
C LEU A 164 -1.10 9.65 -6.96
N TYR A 165 -0.08 9.58 -7.81
CA TYR A 165 -0.04 10.31 -9.06
C TYR A 165 -0.55 9.45 -10.20
N PRO A 166 -1.50 9.92 -11.01
CA PRO A 166 -1.88 9.21 -12.22
C PRO A 166 -0.67 9.02 -13.14
N ILE A 167 -0.52 7.83 -13.69
CA ILE A 167 0.40 7.48 -14.77
C ILE A 167 -0.36 6.60 -15.77
N ASP A 168 0.16 6.39 -16.94
CA ASP A 168 -0.45 5.51 -17.93
C ASP A 168 0.65 4.71 -18.64
N LEU A 169 1.24 3.77 -17.92
CA LEU A 169 2.34 2.96 -18.39
C LEU A 169 1.88 1.51 -18.62
N ALA A 170 2.31 0.92 -19.74
CA ALA A 170 2.14 -0.52 -19.92
C ALA A 170 2.84 -1.29 -18.79
N ASN A 171 2.33 -2.47 -18.43
CA ASN A 171 2.97 -3.30 -17.42
C ASN A 171 4.16 -4.08 -18.01
N THR A 172 5.27 -3.39 -18.23
CA THR A 172 6.51 -3.97 -18.75
C THR A 172 7.64 -3.92 -17.72
N PRO A 173 8.72 -4.69 -17.90
CA PRO A 173 9.90 -4.60 -17.03
C PRO A 173 10.52 -3.20 -17.00
N GLU A 174 10.50 -2.46 -18.12
CA GLU A 174 11.03 -1.11 -18.26
C GLU A 174 10.21 -0.13 -17.39
N ALA A 175 8.88 -0.20 -17.50
CA ALA A 175 7.98 0.61 -16.67
C ALA A 175 8.13 0.28 -15.17
N ALA A 176 8.28 -1.00 -14.81
CA ALA A 176 8.55 -1.41 -13.43
C ALA A 176 9.88 -0.84 -12.92
N ASN A 177 10.91 -0.84 -13.77
CA ASN A 177 12.22 -0.26 -13.45
C ASN A 177 12.12 1.26 -13.29
N LEU A 178 11.43 1.96 -14.21
CA LEU A 178 11.21 3.40 -14.12
C LEU A 178 10.52 3.79 -12.81
N VAL A 179 9.41 3.13 -12.46
CA VAL A 179 8.71 3.36 -11.19
C VAL A 179 9.64 3.12 -10.00
N GLY A 180 10.43 2.05 -10.01
CA GLY A 180 11.40 1.76 -8.95
C GLY A 180 12.48 2.83 -8.81
N ARG A 181 13.02 3.35 -9.93
CA ARG A 181 13.99 4.46 -9.94
C ARG A 181 13.39 5.76 -9.41
N VAL A 182 12.16 6.07 -9.81
CA VAL A 182 11.43 7.23 -9.30
C VAL A 182 11.25 7.15 -7.79
N LEU A 183 10.77 6.03 -7.25
CA LEU A 183 10.61 5.84 -5.81
C LEU A 183 11.96 5.96 -5.06
N ALA A 184 13.03 5.39 -5.61
CA ALA A 184 14.36 5.50 -5.02
C ALA A 184 14.90 6.95 -5.02
N ALA A 185 14.64 7.71 -6.08
CA ALA A 185 15.00 9.13 -6.16
C ALA A 185 14.21 9.98 -5.16
N LEU A 186 12.91 9.70 -5.02
CA LEU A 186 12.06 10.36 -4.02
C LEU A 186 12.54 10.06 -2.60
N ALA A 187 12.79 8.80 -2.27
CA ALA A 187 13.30 8.40 -0.95
C ALA A 187 14.64 9.10 -0.66
N GLN A 188 15.57 9.09 -1.60
CA GLN A 188 16.86 9.76 -1.44
C GLN A 188 16.73 11.26 -1.18
N ARG A 189 15.71 11.92 -1.77
CA ARG A 189 15.51 13.37 -1.66
C ARG A 189 14.72 13.77 -0.42
N TYR A 190 13.72 12.97 -0.04
CA TYR A 190 12.71 13.38 0.93
C TYR A 190 12.75 12.63 2.26
N ASP A 191 13.37 11.46 2.35
CA ASP A 191 13.45 10.71 3.60
C ASP A 191 14.06 11.55 4.72
N THR A 192 13.52 11.39 5.92
CA THR A 192 13.95 12.06 7.13
C THR A 192 14.17 11.05 8.24
N ALA A 193 14.68 11.49 9.40
CA ALA A 193 14.76 10.65 10.58
C ALA A 193 13.36 10.23 11.13
N GLY A 194 12.29 10.96 10.79
CA GLY A 194 10.95 10.74 11.31
C GLY A 194 9.99 10.05 10.31
N ALA A 195 10.26 10.12 9.00
CA ALA A 195 9.41 9.54 7.97
C ALA A 195 10.20 9.11 6.74
N THR A 196 9.78 8.05 6.09
CA THR A 196 10.44 7.46 4.92
C THR A 196 9.44 7.03 3.85
N ILE A 197 9.91 6.99 2.60
CA ILE A 197 9.16 6.49 1.45
C ILE A 197 9.50 5.01 1.25
N ASP A 198 8.47 4.15 1.21
CA ASP A 198 8.66 2.73 0.91
C ASP A 198 9.00 2.52 -0.57
N THR A 199 10.26 2.21 -0.86
CA THR A 199 10.73 1.93 -2.22
C THR A 199 10.38 0.52 -2.73
N THR A 200 9.82 -0.35 -1.89
CA THR A 200 9.48 -1.73 -2.25
C THR A 200 8.13 -1.87 -2.93
N VAL A 201 7.38 -0.77 -3.07
CA VAL A 201 6.00 -0.78 -3.59
C VAL A 201 5.87 -0.69 -5.11
N ALA A 202 6.97 -0.86 -5.86
CA ALA A 202 7.00 -0.69 -7.31
C ALA A 202 6.34 -1.82 -8.13
N ASN A 203 5.94 -2.93 -7.50
CA ASN A 203 5.34 -4.07 -8.18
C ASN A 203 3.93 -3.74 -8.74
N ALA A 204 3.56 -4.34 -9.88
CA ALA A 204 2.31 -4.03 -10.58
C ALA A 204 1.06 -4.44 -9.79
N SER A 205 1.10 -5.59 -9.13
CA SER A 205 0.00 -6.14 -8.32
C SER A 205 -0.06 -5.57 -6.90
N ARG A 206 0.60 -4.41 -6.67
CA ARG A 206 0.59 -3.76 -5.36
C ARG A 206 -0.83 -3.61 -4.84
N ILE A 207 -1.03 -4.05 -3.62
CA ILE A 207 -2.25 -3.75 -2.86
C ILE A 207 -1.98 -2.58 -1.94
N ILE A 208 -2.95 -1.68 -1.85
CA ILE A 208 -2.96 -0.55 -0.92
C ILE A 208 -4.05 -0.73 0.11
N GLY A 209 -3.88 -0.16 1.28
CA GLY A 209 -4.94 -0.19 2.28
C GLY A 209 -6.21 0.49 1.77
N LEU A 210 -7.36 -0.18 1.86
CA LEU A 210 -8.63 0.40 1.45
C LEU A 210 -8.94 1.62 2.33
N VAL A 211 -8.97 2.79 1.70
CA VAL A 211 -9.23 4.06 2.39
C VAL A 211 -10.69 4.13 2.83
N GLY A 212 -10.93 4.71 4.01
CA GLY A 212 -12.23 4.71 4.68
C GLY A 212 -12.38 3.57 5.70
N THR A 213 -11.42 2.62 5.77
CA THR A 213 -11.47 1.48 6.68
C THR A 213 -10.50 1.62 7.86
N MET A 214 -10.78 0.89 8.95
CA MET A 214 -9.93 0.86 10.13
C MET A 214 -8.59 0.20 9.83
N LYS A 215 -7.50 0.84 10.24
CA LYS A 215 -6.16 0.26 10.22
C LYS A 215 -5.76 -0.19 11.59
N MET A 216 -5.52 -1.49 11.70
CA MET A 216 -5.20 -2.17 12.95
C MET A 216 -3.79 -2.75 12.84
N LYS A 217 -2.86 -2.27 13.65
CA LYS A 217 -1.48 -2.72 13.67
C LYS A 217 -1.02 -2.86 15.11
N GLY A 218 -0.82 -4.09 15.56
CA GLY A 218 -0.64 -4.39 16.99
C GLY A 218 -1.88 -4.10 17.82
N ASP A 219 -1.72 -4.00 19.13
CA ASP A 219 -2.78 -3.62 20.05
C ASP A 219 -2.98 -2.10 20.07
N ALA A 220 -4.23 -1.66 20.23
CA ALA A 220 -4.53 -0.25 20.39
C ALA A 220 -4.20 0.21 21.82
N THR A 221 -3.41 1.27 21.93
CA THR A 221 -3.11 1.95 23.20
C THR A 221 -3.49 3.43 23.11
N ALA A 222 -3.47 4.14 24.24
CA ALA A 222 -3.77 5.57 24.26
C ALA A 222 -2.86 6.38 23.32
N ASP A 223 -1.56 6.06 23.30
CA ASP A 223 -0.57 6.75 22.47
C ASP A 223 -0.51 6.19 21.03
N ARG A 224 -0.96 4.96 20.82
CA ARG A 224 -0.89 4.24 19.54
C ARG A 224 -2.24 3.62 19.17
N PRO A 225 -3.27 4.45 18.97
CA PRO A 225 -4.61 3.95 18.67
C PRO A 225 -4.68 3.35 17.26
N HIS A 226 -5.62 2.43 17.06
CA HIS A 226 -6.05 2.09 15.71
C HIS A 226 -6.72 3.31 15.07
N ARG A 227 -6.40 3.60 13.80
CA ARG A 227 -6.94 4.77 13.10
C ARG A 227 -7.68 4.37 11.84
N ARG A 228 -8.75 5.09 11.58
CA ARG A 228 -9.44 5.01 10.29
C ARG A 228 -8.64 5.77 9.23
N SER A 229 -8.32 5.10 8.13
CA SER A 229 -7.76 5.77 6.95
C SER A 229 -8.77 6.73 6.35
N ARG A 230 -8.31 7.81 5.72
CA ARG A 230 -9.17 8.89 5.20
C ARG A 230 -8.69 9.37 3.84
N LEU A 231 -9.64 9.68 2.98
CA LEU A 231 -9.39 10.42 1.75
C LEU A 231 -9.23 11.92 2.10
N LEU A 232 -8.08 12.49 1.78
CA LEU A 232 -7.76 13.90 2.08
C LEU A 232 -8.06 14.78 0.88
N CYS A 233 -7.46 14.48 -0.27
CA CYS A 233 -7.66 15.22 -1.50
C CYS A 233 -7.92 14.28 -2.66
N VAL A 234 -8.85 14.67 -3.53
CA VAL A 234 -9.06 14.07 -4.86
C VAL A 234 -8.88 15.22 -5.84
N PRO A 235 -7.95 15.12 -6.79
CA PRO A 235 -7.75 16.17 -7.77
C PRO A 235 -8.98 16.31 -8.67
N ASP A 236 -9.20 17.52 -9.20
CA ASP A 236 -10.31 17.79 -10.13
C ASP A 236 -10.14 17.03 -11.44
N THR A 237 -8.89 16.81 -11.88
CA THR A 237 -8.54 16.03 -13.07
C THR A 237 -7.50 14.97 -12.70
N PHE A 238 -7.54 13.84 -13.41
CA PHE A 238 -6.55 12.77 -13.28
C PHE A 238 -5.59 12.78 -14.48
N ASP A 239 -4.97 13.94 -14.70
CA ASP A 239 -3.97 14.08 -15.78
C ASP A 239 -2.71 13.26 -15.45
N PRO A 240 -2.28 12.34 -16.33
CA PRO A 240 -1.14 11.50 -16.01
C PRO A 240 0.17 12.31 -16.04
N VAL A 241 1.02 12.03 -15.05
CA VAL A 241 2.42 12.50 -15.08
C VAL A 241 3.08 11.96 -16.33
N SER A 242 3.67 12.85 -17.13
CA SER A 242 4.34 12.45 -18.36
C SER A 242 5.56 11.56 -18.08
N GLU A 243 5.85 10.62 -18.98
CA GLU A 243 7.03 9.77 -18.87
C GLU A 243 8.33 10.60 -18.80
N ALA A 244 8.35 11.73 -19.49
CA ALA A 244 9.49 12.67 -19.44
C ALA A 244 9.72 13.25 -18.03
N LEU A 245 8.66 13.56 -17.27
CA LEU A 245 8.78 14.01 -15.89
C LEU A 245 9.23 12.87 -14.96
N LEU A 246 8.73 11.65 -15.19
CA LEU A 246 9.16 10.46 -14.44
C LEU A 246 10.65 10.19 -14.68
N GLU A 247 11.12 10.19 -15.93
CA GLU A 247 12.52 9.99 -16.28
C GLU A 247 13.42 11.12 -15.76
N LYS A 248 12.98 12.37 -15.83
CA LYS A 248 13.69 13.51 -15.25
C LYS A 248 13.91 13.34 -13.74
N LEU A 249 12.88 12.89 -13.01
CA LEU A 249 12.98 12.65 -11.57
C LEU A 249 13.85 11.42 -11.26
N ALA A 250 13.70 10.34 -12.05
CA ALA A 250 14.50 9.13 -11.90
C ALA A 250 16.01 9.36 -12.13
N GLY A 251 16.37 10.44 -12.86
CA GLY A 251 17.75 10.74 -13.25
C GLY A 251 18.33 9.70 -14.23
N ASP A 252 19.50 10.00 -14.79
CA ASP A 252 20.23 9.14 -15.75
C ASP A 252 20.87 7.90 -15.06
N ARG A 253 20.36 7.45 -13.94
CA ARG A 253 20.93 6.30 -13.26
C ARG A 253 20.54 5.02 -14.00
N PRO A 254 21.53 4.26 -14.53
CA PRO A 254 21.23 2.98 -15.15
C PRO A 254 20.50 2.07 -14.17
N PRO A 255 19.65 1.14 -14.65
CA PRO A 255 18.90 0.24 -13.80
C PRO A 255 19.87 -0.42 -12.82
N GLN A 256 19.61 -0.27 -11.52
CA GLN A 256 20.27 -1.11 -10.55
C GLN A 256 19.82 -2.52 -10.86
N SER A 257 20.70 -3.29 -11.53
CA SER A 257 20.54 -4.73 -11.58
C SER A 257 20.26 -5.14 -10.12
N ARG A 258 19.10 -5.78 -9.89
CA ARG A 258 18.89 -6.52 -8.62
C ARG A 258 20.23 -7.19 -8.35
N PRO A 259 20.77 -7.09 -7.13
CA PRO A 259 21.84 -7.98 -6.78
C PRO A 259 21.24 -9.36 -7.03
N THR A 260 21.57 -9.96 -8.16
CA THR A 260 21.46 -11.39 -8.32
C THR A 260 22.10 -11.88 -7.06
N SER A 261 21.36 -12.59 -6.23
CA SER A 261 21.93 -13.26 -5.08
C SER A 261 23.21 -13.87 -5.62
N ARG A 262 24.33 -13.18 -5.38
CA ARG A 262 25.63 -13.79 -5.59
C ARG A 262 25.51 -15.00 -4.71
N SER A 263 25.28 -16.13 -5.36
CA SER A 263 25.69 -17.39 -4.81
C SER A 263 27.08 -17.11 -4.23
N ARG A 264 27.10 -16.80 -2.94
CA ARG A 264 28.32 -16.91 -2.19
C ARG A 264 28.64 -18.39 -2.29
N SER A 265 29.50 -18.74 -3.23
CA SER A 265 30.26 -19.96 -3.20
C SER A 265 31.32 -19.87 -2.07
N GLY A 266 30.92 -19.31 -0.95
CA GLY A 266 31.53 -19.56 0.32
C GLY A 266 30.90 -20.85 0.82
N ARG A 267 31.69 -21.88 1.06
CA ARG A 267 31.27 -23.08 1.79
C ARG A 267 30.35 -22.66 2.92
N VAL A 268 29.04 -22.97 2.79
CA VAL A 268 28.12 -22.84 3.90
C VAL A 268 28.66 -23.77 4.96
N ARG A 269 29.19 -23.19 6.05
CA ARG A 269 29.65 -24.00 7.18
C ARG A 269 28.44 -24.73 7.73
N PRO A 270 28.51 -26.03 7.95
CA PRO A 270 27.45 -26.79 8.57
C PRO A 270 27.05 -26.14 9.91
N LEU A 271 25.77 -26.20 10.25
CA LEU A 271 25.27 -25.68 11.53
C LEU A 271 26.01 -26.29 12.73
N THR A 272 26.37 -27.55 12.61
CA THR A 272 27.18 -28.31 13.57
C THR A 272 28.53 -27.64 13.88
N ASP A 273 29.22 -27.10 12.84
CA ASP A 273 30.49 -26.39 13.02
C ASP A 273 30.29 -25.07 13.78
N LEU A 274 29.17 -24.37 13.53
CA LEU A 274 28.84 -23.13 14.21
C LEU A 274 28.46 -23.35 15.68
N LEU A 275 27.73 -24.42 15.97
CA LEU A 275 27.35 -24.81 17.33
C LEU A 275 28.59 -25.21 18.15
N THR A 276 29.49 -25.99 17.55
CA THR A 276 30.76 -26.39 18.17
C THR A 276 31.64 -25.21 18.48
N ASP A 277 31.80 -24.25 17.54
CA ASP A 277 32.59 -23.03 17.74
C ASP A 277 32.00 -22.11 18.82
N ALA A 278 30.66 -22.13 18.97
CA ALA A 278 29.97 -21.38 20.01
C ALA A 278 29.99 -22.07 21.39
N GLY A 279 30.54 -23.26 21.49
CA GLY A 279 30.60 -24.04 22.74
C GLY A 279 29.20 -24.53 23.19
N ILE A 280 28.30 -24.71 22.25
CA ILE A 280 26.92 -25.19 22.51
C ILE A 280 26.93 -26.72 22.36
N ASP A 281 26.62 -27.42 23.46
CA ASP A 281 26.39 -28.86 23.42
C ASP A 281 25.08 -29.16 22.69
N TYR A 282 25.16 -29.95 21.62
CA TYR A 282 23.99 -30.38 20.84
C TYR A 282 24.02 -31.88 20.59
N ARG A 283 22.87 -32.44 20.31
CA ARG A 283 22.72 -33.85 19.96
C ARG A 283 22.00 -33.97 18.61
N GLU A 284 22.72 -34.39 17.60
CA GLU A 284 22.13 -34.67 16.28
C GLU A 284 21.16 -35.85 16.33
N GLN A 285 19.93 -35.64 15.83
CA GLN A 285 18.99 -36.75 15.63
C GLN A 285 18.98 -37.16 14.15
N PRO A 286 18.86 -38.44 13.85
CA PRO A 286 18.76 -38.88 12.46
C PRO A 286 17.53 -38.21 11.80
N PRO A 287 17.63 -37.89 10.49
CA PRO A 287 16.54 -37.26 9.77
C PRO A 287 15.29 -38.13 9.84
N ASP A 288 14.16 -37.53 10.17
CA ASP A 288 12.87 -38.18 10.01
C ASP A 288 12.55 -38.38 8.51
N GLY A 289 11.47 -39.05 8.17
CA GLY A 289 11.08 -39.31 6.78
C GLY A 289 10.78 -38.04 5.95
N SER A 290 10.86 -36.84 6.54
CA SER A 290 10.68 -35.53 5.88
C SER A 290 12.00 -34.98 5.30
N GLY A 291 13.14 -35.53 5.65
CA GLY A 291 14.46 -35.05 5.25
C GLY A 291 14.96 -33.87 6.07
N ILE A 292 14.30 -33.53 7.20
CA ILE A 292 14.71 -32.49 8.12
C ILE A 292 15.57 -33.07 9.23
N THR A 293 16.75 -32.54 9.46
CA THR A 293 17.62 -32.88 10.59
C THR A 293 17.39 -31.91 11.74
N TRP A 294 17.10 -32.45 12.92
CA TRP A 294 16.94 -31.66 14.15
C TRP A 294 18.23 -31.68 14.99
N TYR A 295 18.53 -30.55 15.64
CA TYR A 295 19.73 -30.37 16.45
C TYR A 295 19.39 -30.01 17.89
#